data_92a15070cc3f98540d02ccdbcb0cab21
#
_entry.id   92a15070cc3f98540d02ccdbcb0cab21
#
_cell.length_a   1.000
_cell.length_b   1.000
_cell.length_c   1.000
_cell.angle_alpha   90.00
_cell.angle_beta   90.00
_cell.angle_gamma   90.00
#
_symmetry.space_group_name_H-M   'P 1'
#
loop_
_entity.id
_entity.type
_entity.pdbx_description
1 polymer ?
#
loop_
_entity_poly.entity_id
_entity_poly.type
_entity_poly.pdbx_seq_one_letter_code
_entity_poly.pdbx_strand_id
1 'polypeptide(L)'
;MRKVLIGGALFIFATTPSLARSFGGYECTADCSGHKAGYEWAEATDISDEESCDAILRRSPNRNSFYEGCLAFVEDPARGADEDDDGDEIE
;
A
#
# COMPACT_ATOMS: atom_id res chain seq x y z
N MET A 1 43.39 11.72 10.16
CA MET A 1 42.91 11.68 9.99
C MET A 1 42.01 11.58 9.86
N ARG A 2 41.77 11.44 9.92
CA ARG A 2 40.91 11.24 9.80
C ARG A 2 39.85 11.07 9.62
N LYS A 3 39.66 10.97 9.65
CA LYS A 3 38.69 10.72 9.44
C LYS A 3 37.72 10.49 9.43
N VAL A 4 37.77 10.36 9.64
CA VAL A 4 36.79 10.16 9.56
C VAL A 4 35.90 10.01 9.53
N LEU A 5 35.83 9.86 9.54
CA LEU A 5 34.92 9.72 9.41
C LEU A 5 34.06 9.52 9.41
N ILE A 6 34.15 9.42 9.60
CA ILE A 6 33.28 9.28 9.55
C ILE A 6 32.33 9.19 9.43
N GLY A 7 32.35 9.02 9.56
CA GLY A 7 31.35 8.89 9.37
C GLY A 7 30.54 8.71 9.33
N GLY A 8 30.49 8.57 9.34
CA GLY A 8 29.53 8.42 9.16
C GLY A 8 28.76 8.18 9.16
N ALA A 9 28.81 8.11 9.25
CA ALA A 9 27.96 7.91 9.08
C ALA A 9 27.14 7.69 9.00
N LEU A 10 27.11 7.49 9.05
CA LEU A 10 26.33 7.33 8.78
C LEU A 10 25.55 7.02 8.73
N PHE A 11 25.39 6.86 8.75
CA PHE A 11 24.58 6.61 8.59
C PHE A 11 23.69 6.50 8.58
N ILE A 12 23.74 6.42 8.74
CA ILE A 12 23.02 6.41 8.62
C ILE A 12 22.14 6.18 8.48
N PHE A 13 22.05 5.90 8.63
CA PHE A 13 21.31 5.69 8.44
C PHE A 13 20.36 5.49 8.37
N ALA A 14 20.21 5.43 8.44
CA ALA A 14 19.54 5.25 8.40
C ALA A 14 18.63 5.16 8.54
N THR A 15 18.42 5.09 8.65
CA THR A 15 17.70 5.07 8.83
C THR A 15 16.72 4.84 8.73
N THR A 16 16.17 4.34 8.65
CA THR A 16 15.35 4.02 8.56
C THR A 16 14.26 3.94 8.66
N PRO A 17 13.76 3.85 8.68
CA PRO A 17 12.62 3.76 9.02
C PRO A 17 11.64 3.40 8.20
N SER A 18 11.59 3.12 7.60
CA SER A 18 10.79 2.69 6.83
C SER A 18 9.74 1.97 7.31
N LEU A 19 9.13 2.35 8.15
CA LEU A 19 8.04 1.69 8.70
C LEU A 19 6.80 1.80 7.87
N ALA A 20 6.80 2.69 6.90
CA ALA A 20 5.62 2.87 6.07
C ALA A 20 5.46 1.69 5.14
N ARG A 21 4.36 0.99 5.23
CA ARG A 21 4.01 -0.08 4.31
C ARG A 21 3.18 0.50 3.18
N SER A 22 3.24 -0.13 2.02
CA SER A 22 2.43 0.30 0.89
C SER A 22 1.82 -0.90 0.17
N PHE A 23 0.81 -0.64 -0.62
CA PHE A 23 0.06 -1.66 -1.35
C PHE A 23 -0.29 -1.08 -2.71
N GLY A 24 0.30 -1.65 -3.77
CA GLY A 24 0.05 -1.16 -5.11
C GLY A 24 0.51 0.27 -5.31
N GLY A 25 1.49 0.72 -4.54
CA GLY A 25 1.98 2.09 -4.60
C GLY A 25 1.23 3.05 -3.69
N TYR A 26 0.22 2.59 -2.98
CA TYR A 26 -0.56 3.42 -2.07
C TYR A 26 -0.12 3.16 -0.64
N GLU A 27 0.17 4.22 0.08
CA GLU A 27 0.66 4.10 1.45
C GLU A 27 -0.44 3.60 2.38
N CYS A 28 -0.11 2.62 3.22
CA CYS A 28 -1.06 2.08 4.19
C CYS A 28 -0.99 2.90 5.47
N THR A 29 -2.14 3.10 6.14
CA THR A 29 -2.19 3.94 7.33
C THR A 29 -1.54 3.29 8.54
N ALA A 30 -1.88 2.05 8.81
CA ALA A 30 -1.32 1.33 9.94
C ALA A 30 -0.78 -0.01 9.46
N ASP A 31 -1.64 -0.80 8.89
CA ASP A 31 -1.26 -2.02 8.19
C ASP A 31 -2.02 -1.96 6.87
N CYS A 32 -1.83 -2.92 6.01
CA CYS A 32 -2.46 -2.89 4.70
C CYS A 32 -3.77 -3.67 4.64
N SER A 33 -4.39 -3.95 5.79
CA SER A 33 -5.60 -4.77 5.81
C SER A 33 -6.76 -4.13 5.07
N GLY A 34 -6.89 -2.79 5.14
CA GLY A 34 -7.94 -2.10 4.40
C GLY A 34 -7.72 -2.17 2.91
N HIS A 35 -6.47 -2.01 2.49
CA HIS A 35 -6.11 -2.13 1.06
C HIS A 35 -6.36 -3.55 0.57
N LYS A 36 -5.97 -4.54 1.36
CA LYS A 36 -6.22 -5.94 1.01
C LYS A 36 -7.70 -6.19 0.84
N ALA A 37 -8.52 -5.72 1.77
CA ALA A 37 -9.96 -5.91 1.70
C ALA A 37 -10.56 -5.28 0.45
N GLY A 38 -10.11 -4.08 0.10
CA GLY A 38 -10.59 -3.41 -1.10
C GLY A 38 -10.20 -4.12 -2.38
N TYR A 39 -8.96 -4.61 -2.42
CA TYR A 39 -8.49 -5.38 -3.57
C TYR A 39 -9.33 -6.65 -3.74
N GLU A 40 -9.53 -7.38 -2.64
CA GLU A 40 -10.30 -8.62 -2.69
C GLU A 40 -11.75 -8.39 -3.06
N TRP A 41 -12.33 -7.29 -2.57
CA TRP A 41 -13.69 -6.93 -2.94
C TRP A 41 -13.79 -6.63 -4.44
N ALA A 42 -12.82 -5.87 -4.95
CA ALA A 42 -12.81 -5.54 -6.38
C ALA A 42 -12.64 -6.78 -7.23
N GLU A 43 -11.78 -7.69 -6.79
CA GLU A 43 -11.58 -8.95 -7.49
C GLU A 43 -12.86 -9.78 -7.50
N ALA A 44 -13.50 -9.92 -6.35
CA ALA A 44 -14.72 -10.72 -6.22
C ALA A 44 -15.89 -10.12 -6.98
N THR A 45 -15.88 -8.80 -7.13
CA THR A 45 -16.96 -8.07 -7.80
C THR A 45 -16.67 -7.87 -9.27
N ASP A 46 -15.46 -8.25 -9.70
CA ASP A 46 -15.04 -8.13 -11.09
C ASP A 46 -15.03 -6.68 -11.57
N ILE A 47 -14.54 -5.79 -10.73
CA ILE A 47 -14.38 -4.39 -11.06
C ILE A 47 -13.28 -4.24 -12.11
N SER A 48 -13.51 -3.42 -13.12
CA SER A 48 -12.52 -3.23 -14.18
C SER A 48 -12.21 -1.76 -14.48
N ASP A 49 -12.82 -0.82 -13.77
CA ASP A 49 -12.55 0.60 -14.02
C ASP A 49 -12.52 1.38 -12.70
N GLU A 50 -11.88 2.54 -12.75
CA GLU A 50 -11.74 3.41 -11.59
C GLU A 50 -13.06 3.96 -11.12
N GLU A 51 -13.96 4.19 -12.02
CA GLU A 51 -15.23 4.81 -11.69
C GLU A 51 -16.02 3.95 -10.72
N SER A 52 -15.91 2.63 -10.87
CA SER A 52 -16.55 1.71 -9.93
C SER A 52 -15.92 1.80 -8.54
N CYS A 53 -14.62 2.07 -8.48
CA CYS A 53 -13.96 2.30 -7.20
C CYS A 53 -14.41 3.61 -6.57
N ASP A 54 -14.63 4.64 -7.38
CA ASP A 54 -15.05 5.95 -6.87
C ASP A 54 -16.38 5.86 -6.11
N ALA A 55 -17.22 4.92 -6.46
CA ALA A 55 -18.50 4.73 -5.78
C ALA A 55 -18.32 4.41 -4.29
N ILE A 56 -17.18 3.82 -3.92
CA ILE A 56 -16.88 3.51 -2.53
C ILE A 56 -16.83 4.79 -1.71
N LEU A 57 -16.11 5.79 -2.21
CA LEU A 57 -15.97 7.05 -1.49
C LEU A 57 -17.26 7.87 -1.48
N ARG A 58 -18.07 7.73 -2.51
CA ARG A 58 -19.38 8.42 -2.52
C ARG A 58 -20.28 7.91 -1.43
N ARG A 59 -20.17 6.62 -1.09
CA ARG A 59 -20.99 6.03 -0.03
C ARG A 59 -20.36 6.18 1.33
N SER A 60 -19.05 6.09 1.40
CA SER A 60 -18.32 6.07 2.66
C SER A 60 -17.03 6.87 2.51
N PRO A 61 -17.10 8.20 2.69
CA PRO A 61 -15.94 9.06 2.41
C PRO A 61 -14.70 8.75 3.24
N ASN A 62 -14.85 7.99 4.33
CA ASN A 62 -13.72 7.65 5.19
C ASN A 62 -13.04 6.34 4.83
N ARG A 63 -13.43 5.71 3.72
CA ARG A 63 -12.87 4.41 3.36
C ARG A 63 -11.76 4.52 2.32
N ASN A 64 -10.80 5.41 2.56
CA ASN A 64 -9.72 5.65 1.60
C ASN A 64 -8.86 4.40 1.36
N SER A 65 -8.55 3.64 2.40
CA SER A 65 -7.72 2.44 2.24
C SER A 65 -8.42 1.40 1.37
N PHE A 66 -9.71 1.22 1.60
CA PHE A 66 -10.50 0.29 0.81
C PHE A 66 -10.56 0.73 -0.65
N TYR A 67 -10.79 2.03 -0.85
CA TYR A 67 -10.81 2.63 -2.19
C TYR A 67 -9.48 2.41 -2.91
N GLU A 68 -8.37 2.65 -2.21
CA GLU A 68 -7.05 2.47 -2.81
C GLU A 68 -6.77 1.02 -3.14
N GLY A 69 -7.26 0.08 -2.32
CA GLY A 69 -7.17 -1.33 -2.65
C GLY A 69 -7.92 -1.68 -3.92
N CYS A 70 -9.09 -1.09 -4.10
CA CYS A 70 -9.85 -1.25 -5.32
C CYS A 70 -9.07 -0.74 -6.53
N LEU A 71 -8.47 0.45 -6.40
CA LEU A 71 -7.65 1.01 -7.49
C LEU A 71 -6.46 0.12 -7.81
N ALA A 72 -5.83 -0.45 -6.79
CA ALA A 72 -4.71 -1.35 -7.00
C ALA A 72 -5.10 -2.55 -7.83
N PHE A 73 -6.31 -3.07 -7.63
CA PHE A 73 -6.80 -4.17 -8.44
C PHE A 73 -7.01 -3.74 -9.89
N VAL A 74 -7.61 -2.57 -10.09
CA VAL A 74 -7.85 -2.07 -11.45
C VAL A 74 -6.54 -1.89 -12.19
N GLU A 75 -5.52 -1.38 -11.49
CA GLU A 75 -4.21 -1.11 -12.08
C GLU A 75 -3.39 -2.37 -12.32
N ASP A 76 -3.55 -3.37 -11.45
CA ASP A 76 -2.77 -4.59 -11.55
C ASP A 76 -3.59 -5.78 -11.00
N PRO A 77 -4.48 -6.32 -11.81
CA PRO A 77 -5.34 -7.43 -11.35
C PRO A 77 -4.60 -8.72 -11.07
N ALA A 78 -3.35 -8.83 -11.50
CA ALA A 78 -2.56 -10.04 -11.26
C ALA A 78 -1.69 -9.95 -10.01
N ARG A 79 -1.68 -8.79 -9.33
CA ARG A 79 -0.82 -8.57 -8.19
C ARG A 79 -1.14 -9.50 -7.01
N GLY A 80 -2.42 -9.73 -6.76
CA GLY A 80 -2.84 -10.46 -5.58
C GLY A 80 -2.89 -9.56 -4.36
N ALA A 81 -3.44 -10.05 -3.26
CA ALA A 81 -3.69 -9.25 -2.07
C ALA A 81 -3.04 -9.81 -0.81
N ASP A 82 -2.17 -10.80 -0.93
CA ASP A 82 -1.63 -11.46 0.24
C ASP A 82 -0.44 -10.75 0.85
N GLU A 83 0.25 -9.92 0.08
CA GLU A 83 1.48 -9.27 0.51
C GLU A 83 1.46 -7.79 0.19
N ASP A 84 2.19 -7.01 1.00
CA ASP A 84 2.37 -5.60 0.70
C ASP A 84 3.45 -5.46 -0.38
N ASP A 85 3.79 -4.21 -0.72
CA ASP A 85 4.74 -3.96 -1.81
C ASP A 85 6.14 -4.44 -1.48
N ASP A 86 6.46 -4.65 -0.21
CA ASP A 86 7.77 -5.15 0.21
C ASP A 86 7.79 -6.67 0.32
N GLY A 87 6.67 -7.33 0.08
CA GLY A 87 6.59 -8.78 0.15
C GLY A 87 6.24 -9.31 1.52
N ASP A 88 5.85 -8.45 2.45
CA ASP A 88 5.44 -8.89 3.78
C ASP A 88 3.96 -9.26 3.76
N GLU A 89 3.66 -10.36 4.41
CA GLU A 89 2.30 -10.88 4.43
C GLU A 89 1.34 -9.92 5.14
N ILE A 90 0.15 -9.76 4.56
CA ILE A 90 -0.90 -8.92 5.14
C ILE A 90 -1.90 -9.82 5.84
N GLU A 91 -2.17 -9.54 7.09
CA GLU A 91 -3.12 -10.34 7.87
C GLU A 91 -4.56 -9.86 7.82
#